data_3d1533066ac0b00571bf161f08022857
#
_entry.id   3d1533066ac0b00571bf161f08022857
#
_cell.length_a   1.000
_cell.length_b   1.000
_cell.length_c   1.000
_cell.angle_alpha   90.00
_cell.angle_beta   90.00
_cell.angle_gamma   90.00
#
_symmetry.space_group_name_H-M   'P 1'
#
loop_
_entity.id
_entity.type
_entity.pdbx_description
1 polymer ?
#
loop_
_entity_poly.entity_id
_entity_poly.type
_entity_poly.pdbx_seq_one_letter_code
_entity_poly.pdbx_strand_id
1 'polypeptide(L)'
;MKKIFIVIIFLVGLIIIDGFFINPKGFKIAEKKIFVDNLPESFEDFKILQISDLLISNKKDINRLKNIKAKSNERKPDIIVFTGDLINSKNDLTDKDINDIIEILKSLDCNLYKYSVIGDNDQKNIDLFNKIMNNSNFKILDNESTYLFYKDITPIKITGINTVNVKPVETKEELTPVFNLVLMHYPDYIDDLSFENAIALSGHSLKGTIRIPFYGGIIKKDGAKKYIDDYYEVGTNKLYVSGGIGTENVKFRFNNKPEINIYRLEKK
;
A
#
# COMPACT_ATOMS: atom_id res chain seq x y z
N MET A 1 -8.94 11.05 -44.32
CA MET A 1 -9.15 9.76 -43.63
C MET A 1 -7.87 8.97 -43.37
N LYS A 2 -7.02 8.63 -44.38
CA LYS A 2 -5.79 7.85 -44.19
C LYS A 2 -4.81 8.47 -43.17
N LYS A 3 -4.60 9.78 -43.17
CA LYS A 3 -3.71 10.46 -42.20
C LYS A 3 -4.20 10.35 -40.75
N ILE A 4 -5.50 10.47 -40.52
CA ILE A 4 -6.11 10.32 -39.19
C ILE A 4 -5.95 8.88 -38.69
N PHE A 5 -6.16 7.89 -39.57
CA PHE A 5 -5.99 6.48 -39.23
C PHE A 5 -4.53 6.14 -38.82
N ILE A 6 -3.55 6.70 -39.55
CA ILE A 6 -2.13 6.53 -39.23
C ILE A 6 -1.81 7.13 -37.83
N VAL A 7 -2.34 8.32 -37.53
CA VAL A 7 -2.15 8.96 -36.22
C VAL A 7 -2.76 8.11 -35.10
N ILE A 8 -3.95 7.55 -35.30
CA ILE A 8 -4.60 6.67 -34.31
C ILE A 8 -3.75 5.42 -34.06
N ILE A 9 -3.25 4.74 -35.12
CA ILE A 9 -2.37 3.57 -34.97
C ILE A 9 -1.11 3.93 -34.20
N PHE A 10 -0.49 5.07 -34.50
CA PHE A 10 0.69 5.53 -33.80
C PHE A 10 0.43 5.78 -32.31
N LEU A 11 -0.66 6.45 -31.97
CA LEU A 11 -1.07 6.67 -30.56
C LEU A 11 -1.34 5.37 -29.82
N VAL A 12 -2.04 4.42 -30.45
CA VAL A 12 -2.27 3.09 -29.87
C VAL A 12 -0.94 2.36 -29.65
N GLY A 13 -0.02 2.45 -30.60
CA GLY A 13 1.33 1.91 -30.45
C GLY A 13 2.07 2.48 -29.24
N LEU A 14 1.99 3.80 -29.02
CA LEU A 14 2.59 4.44 -27.85
C LEU A 14 1.96 3.95 -26.54
N ILE A 15 0.63 3.79 -26.48
CA ILE A 15 -0.08 3.25 -25.31
C ILE A 15 0.39 1.82 -25.00
N ILE A 16 0.54 0.99 -26.03
CA ILE A 16 1.01 -0.40 -25.88
C ILE A 16 2.45 -0.42 -25.37
N ILE A 17 3.33 0.38 -25.94
CA ILE A 17 4.74 0.45 -25.53
C ILE A 17 4.85 0.93 -24.08
N ASP A 18 4.19 2.03 -23.74
CA ASP A 18 4.19 2.56 -22.37
C ASP A 18 3.61 1.54 -21.39
N GLY A 19 2.44 0.98 -21.71
CA GLY A 19 1.68 0.11 -20.83
C GLY A 19 2.34 -1.25 -20.56
N PHE A 20 2.99 -1.87 -21.51
CA PHE A 20 3.64 -3.17 -21.34
C PHE A 20 5.14 -3.11 -21.05
N PHE A 21 5.83 -2.10 -21.52
CA PHE A 21 7.30 -2.11 -21.53
C PHE A 21 7.95 -1.01 -20.70
N ILE A 22 7.28 0.12 -20.44
CA ILE A 22 7.85 1.24 -19.69
C ILE A 22 7.34 1.25 -18.25
N ASN A 23 6.06 1.48 -18.06
CA ASN A 23 5.50 1.65 -16.71
C ASN A 23 5.63 0.41 -15.82
N PRO A 24 5.35 -0.83 -16.25
CA PRO A 24 5.42 -1.98 -15.36
C PRO A 24 6.82 -2.36 -14.89
N LYS A 25 7.88 -1.88 -15.55
CA LYS A 25 9.26 -2.32 -15.29
C LYS A 25 9.94 -1.63 -14.11
N GLY A 26 9.47 -0.47 -13.73
CA GLY A 26 10.07 0.31 -12.65
C GLY A 26 9.07 0.63 -11.55
N PHE A 27 9.52 1.37 -10.55
CA PHE A 27 8.67 2.00 -9.56
C PHE A 27 9.25 3.37 -9.19
N LYS A 28 8.42 4.22 -8.63
CA LYS A 28 8.83 5.50 -8.04
C LYS A 28 8.68 5.44 -6.51
N ILE A 29 9.41 6.32 -5.83
CA ILE A 29 9.17 6.61 -4.42
C ILE A 29 8.39 7.92 -4.39
N ALA A 30 7.17 7.88 -3.84
CA ALA A 30 6.32 9.04 -3.68
C ALA A 30 6.41 9.52 -2.22
N GLU A 31 7.02 10.67 -1.99
CA GLU A 31 7.10 11.28 -0.67
C GLU A 31 5.96 12.28 -0.49
N LYS A 32 5.25 12.20 0.64
CA LYS A 32 4.11 13.04 0.97
C LYS A 32 4.20 13.48 2.43
N LYS A 33 3.85 14.73 2.70
CA LYS A 33 3.70 15.25 4.05
C LYS A 33 2.27 15.06 4.52
N ILE A 34 2.11 14.61 5.76
CA ILE A 34 0.83 14.50 6.45
C ILE A 34 0.83 15.49 7.59
N PHE A 35 0.03 16.54 7.46
CA PHE A 35 -0.14 17.52 8.52
C PHE A 35 -1.17 17.02 9.55
N VAL A 36 -0.73 16.98 10.81
CA VAL A 36 -1.52 16.48 11.95
C VAL A 36 -1.68 17.59 12.98
N ASP A 37 -2.91 17.86 13.36
CA ASP A 37 -3.21 18.78 14.46
C ASP A 37 -2.73 18.17 15.79
N ASN A 38 -2.09 18.96 16.63
CA ASN A 38 -1.56 18.53 17.93
C ASN A 38 -0.55 17.34 17.88
N LEU A 39 0.21 17.22 16.79
CA LEU A 39 1.26 16.20 16.70
C LEU A 39 2.28 16.41 17.85
N PRO A 40 2.61 15.36 18.66
CA PRO A 40 3.69 15.44 19.63
C PRO A 40 5.03 15.71 18.94
N GLU A 41 5.91 16.48 19.59
CA GLU A 41 7.26 16.75 19.05
C GLU A 41 8.05 15.48 18.75
N SER A 42 7.82 14.43 19.54
CA SER A 42 8.43 13.12 19.31
C SER A 42 8.12 12.52 17.94
N PHE A 43 6.95 12.84 17.36
CA PHE A 43 6.51 12.36 16.04
C PHE A 43 6.76 13.35 14.91
N GLU A 44 7.37 14.52 15.17
CA GLU A 44 7.76 15.43 14.09
C GLU A 44 8.79 14.74 13.18
N ASP A 45 8.60 14.85 11.85
CA ASP A 45 9.41 14.18 10.81
C ASP A 45 9.36 12.64 10.84
N PHE A 46 8.39 12.05 11.57
CA PHE A 46 8.22 10.60 11.65
C PHE A 46 7.87 10.00 10.29
N LYS A 47 8.62 9.00 9.86
CA LYS A 47 8.52 8.43 8.51
C LYS A 47 7.79 7.10 8.51
N ILE A 48 6.72 7.04 7.75
CA ILE A 48 5.93 5.83 7.49
C ILE A 48 6.19 5.40 6.05
N LEU A 49 6.82 4.25 5.86
CA LEU A 49 6.96 3.63 4.53
C LEU A 49 5.77 2.71 4.28
N GLN A 50 4.99 2.99 3.23
CA GLN A 50 3.92 2.10 2.77
C GLN A 50 4.36 1.32 1.53
N ILE A 51 4.23 -0.01 1.62
CA ILE A 51 4.30 -0.95 0.51
C ILE A 51 2.92 -1.59 0.36
N SER A 52 2.44 -1.74 -0.86
CA SER A 52 1.13 -2.32 -1.15
C SER A 52 1.14 -3.10 -2.46
N ASP A 53 0.25 -4.08 -2.57
CA ASP A 53 -0.06 -4.76 -3.82
C ASP A 53 1.21 -5.23 -4.55
N LEU A 54 2.06 -5.99 -3.88
CA LEU A 54 3.26 -6.58 -4.49
C LEU A 54 2.88 -7.59 -5.56
N LEU A 55 1.79 -8.34 -5.35
CA LEU A 55 1.21 -9.31 -6.29
C LEU A 55 2.28 -10.21 -6.91
N ILE A 56 3.19 -10.72 -6.06
CA ILE A 56 4.32 -11.55 -6.50
C ILE A 56 3.79 -12.82 -7.12
N SER A 57 4.19 -13.11 -8.35
CA SER A 57 3.76 -14.30 -9.08
C SER A 57 4.91 -15.16 -9.60
N ASN A 58 6.13 -14.62 -9.69
CA ASN A 58 7.28 -15.29 -10.27
C ASN A 58 8.61 -14.63 -9.85
N LYS A 59 9.74 -15.23 -10.28
CA LYS A 59 11.11 -14.73 -9.99
C LYS A 59 11.40 -13.29 -10.38
N LYS A 60 10.75 -12.77 -11.43
CA LYS A 60 10.97 -11.35 -11.83
C LYS A 60 10.40 -10.40 -10.79
N ASP A 61 9.28 -10.77 -10.18
CA ASP A 61 8.66 -9.98 -9.12
C ASP A 61 9.52 -10.03 -7.83
N ILE A 62 10.13 -11.18 -7.51
CA ILE A 62 11.09 -11.32 -6.41
C ILE A 62 12.32 -10.42 -6.64
N ASN A 63 12.85 -10.36 -7.86
CA ASN A 63 13.98 -9.47 -8.17
C ASN A 63 13.57 -7.99 -8.03
N ARG A 64 12.33 -7.64 -8.36
CA ARG A 64 11.79 -6.30 -8.09
C ARG A 64 11.72 -6.02 -6.60
N LEU A 65 11.31 -7.00 -5.78
CA LEU A 65 11.26 -6.86 -4.32
C LEU A 65 12.66 -6.57 -3.73
N LYS A 66 13.74 -7.16 -4.27
CA LYS A 66 15.12 -6.81 -3.88
C LYS A 66 15.44 -5.34 -4.11
N ASN A 67 15.00 -4.78 -5.24
CA ASN A 67 15.19 -3.37 -5.56
C ASN A 67 14.35 -2.47 -4.64
N ILE A 68 13.11 -2.88 -4.32
CA ILE A 68 12.25 -2.18 -3.34
C ILE A 68 12.94 -2.14 -1.99
N LYS A 69 13.45 -3.28 -1.50
CA LYS A 69 14.19 -3.38 -0.24
C LYS A 69 15.37 -2.40 -0.21
N ALA A 70 16.22 -2.39 -1.25
CA ALA A 70 17.38 -1.51 -1.31
C ALA A 70 16.95 -0.03 -1.21
N LYS A 71 15.94 0.37 -1.99
CA LYS A 71 15.44 1.75 -2.00
C LYS A 71 14.70 2.14 -0.71
N SER A 72 14.02 1.20 -0.07
CA SER A 72 13.33 1.41 1.21
C SER A 72 14.33 1.65 2.33
N ASN A 73 15.37 0.83 2.41
CA ASN A 73 16.40 0.95 3.45
C ASN A 73 17.20 2.26 3.34
N GLU A 74 17.43 2.77 2.12
CA GLU A 74 18.04 4.09 1.91
C GLU A 74 17.24 5.24 2.56
N ARG A 75 15.93 5.07 2.75
CA ARG A 75 15.02 6.09 3.30
C ARG A 75 14.94 6.13 4.81
N LYS A 76 15.41 5.08 5.49
CA LYS A 76 15.42 4.95 6.96
C LYS A 76 14.06 5.29 7.56
N PRO A 77 12.99 4.52 7.24
CA PRO A 77 11.68 4.75 7.80
C PRO A 77 11.65 4.40 9.29
N ASP A 78 10.76 5.04 10.05
CA ASP A 78 10.51 4.70 11.44
C ASP A 78 9.65 3.46 11.56
N ILE A 79 8.62 3.34 10.74
CA ILE A 79 7.81 2.12 10.60
C ILE A 79 7.62 1.77 9.13
N ILE A 80 7.37 0.48 8.89
CA ILE A 80 6.93 -0.03 7.58
C ILE A 80 5.52 -0.57 7.72
N VAL A 81 4.64 -0.19 6.80
CA VAL A 81 3.28 -0.71 6.72
C VAL A 81 3.04 -1.39 5.38
N PHE A 82 2.45 -2.57 5.41
CA PHE A 82 2.05 -3.32 4.23
C PHE A 82 0.53 -3.38 4.15
N THR A 83 -0.04 -2.79 3.11
CA THR A 83 -1.50 -2.64 2.96
C THR A 83 -2.14 -3.69 2.04
N GLY A 84 -1.65 -4.95 2.13
CA GLY A 84 -2.28 -6.13 1.52
C GLY A 84 -1.79 -6.46 0.11
N ASP A 85 -2.22 -7.62 -0.36
CA ASP A 85 -1.94 -8.22 -1.66
C ASP A 85 -0.45 -8.51 -1.91
N LEU A 86 0.08 -9.42 -1.09
CA LEU A 86 1.48 -9.86 -1.16
C LEU A 86 1.73 -10.78 -2.36
N ILE A 87 0.99 -11.88 -2.43
CA ILE A 87 1.14 -12.91 -3.45
C ILE A 87 -0.07 -12.91 -4.38
N ASN A 88 0.18 -12.93 -5.67
CA ASN A 88 -0.90 -13.10 -6.64
C ASN A 88 -1.53 -14.49 -6.48
N SER A 89 -2.84 -14.57 -6.51
CA SER A 89 -3.56 -15.86 -6.41
C SER A 89 -3.18 -16.84 -7.53
N LYS A 90 -2.71 -16.32 -8.67
CA LYS A 90 -2.14 -17.10 -9.78
C LYS A 90 -0.62 -16.94 -9.77
N ASN A 91 0.08 -17.82 -9.08
CA ASN A 91 1.54 -17.80 -8.97
C ASN A 91 2.13 -19.17 -9.26
N ASP A 92 3.42 -19.20 -9.59
CA ASP A 92 4.23 -20.39 -9.85
C ASP A 92 5.45 -20.45 -8.88
N LEU A 93 5.26 -19.96 -7.65
CA LEU A 93 6.31 -19.87 -6.65
C LEU A 93 6.62 -21.23 -6.03
N THR A 94 7.91 -21.54 -5.94
CA THR A 94 8.43 -22.72 -5.23
C THR A 94 8.67 -22.39 -3.75
N ASP A 95 8.86 -23.41 -2.91
CA ASP A 95 9.24 -23.20 -1.50
C ASP A 95 10.53 -22.38 -1.36
N LYS A 96 11.47 -22.54 -2.28
CA LYS A 96 12.66 -21.70 -2.33
C LYS A 96 12.33 -20.24 -2.59
N ASP A 97 11.43 -19.98 -3.54
CA ASP A 97 11.00 -18.60 -3.85
C ASP A 97 10.29 -17.96 -2.64
N ILE A 98 9.49 -18.73 -1.91
CA ILE A 98 8.83 -18.28 -0.68
C ILE A 98 9.87 -17.93 0.40
N ASN A 99 10.88 -18.77 0.60
CA ASN A 99 11.97 -18.48 1.53
C ASN A 99 12.77 -17.23 1.11
N ASP A 100 13.06 -17.06 -0.18
CA ASP A 100 13.71 -15.86 -0.71
C ASP A 100 12.87 -14.61 -0.42
N ILE A 101 11.54 -14.67 -0.57
CA ILE A 101 10.62 -13.56 -0.24
C ILE A 101 10.70 -13.23 1.27
N ILE A 102 10.63 -14.24 2.12
CA ILE A 102 10.74 -14.08 3.59
C ILE A 102 12.03 -13.33 3.95
N GLU A 103 13.18 -13.81 3.45
CA GLU A 103 14.48 -13.21 3.76
C GLU A 103 14.58 -11.76 3.26
N ILE A 104 14.03 -11.44 2.09
CA ILE A 104 14.02 -10.07 1.59
C ILE A 104 13.13 -9.18 2.45
N LEU A 105 11.92 -9.60 2.78
CA LEU A 105 10.98 -8.83 3.61
C LEU A 105 11.50 -8.67 5.04
N LYS A 106 12.13 -9.72 5.59
CA LYS A 106 12.78 -9.68 6.89
C LYS A 106 13.89 -8.62 6.94
N SER A 107 14.64 -8.48 5.85
CA SER A 107 15.74 -7.52 5.69
C SER A 107 15.31 -6.10 5.31
N LEU A 108 14.01 -5.81 5.21
CA LEU A 108 13.51 -4.45 5.20
C LEU A 108 13.78 -3.81 6.56
N ASP A 109 14.51 -2.70 6.54
CA ASP A 109 15.00 -2.02 7.73
C ASP A 109 14.10 -0.84 8.12
N CYS A 110 13.78 -0.75 9.40
CA CYS A 110 13.06 0.36 10.00
C CYS A 110 13.46 0.52 11.46
N ASN A 111 13.25 1.72 12.00
CA ASN A 111 13.69 2.03 13.38
C ASN A 111 12.86 1.29 14.44
N LEU A 112 11.58 0.99 14.17
CA LEU A 112 10.66 0.46 15.17
C LEU A 112 10.00 -0.84 14.72
N TYR A 113 8.88 -0.77 14.02
CA TYR A 113 8.02 -1.92 13.77
C TYR A 113 7.58 -2.03 12.31
N LYS A 114 7.22 -3.24 11.92
CA LYS A 114 6.57 -3.54 10.65
C LYS A 114 5.15 -4.04 10.91
N TYR A 115 4.16 -3.42 10.25
CA TYR A 115 2.75 -3.79 10.36
C TYR A 115 2.21 -4.22 9.01
N SER A 116 1.24 -5.11 9.00
CA SER A 116 0.53 -5.51 7.78
C SER A 116 -0.96 -5.70 8.02
N VAL A 117 -1.73 -5.51 6.96
CA VAL A 117 -3.13 -5.92 6.88
C VAL A 117 -3.32 -6.87 5.71
N ILE A 118 -4.45 -7.56 5.69
CA ILE A 118 -4.78 -8.62 4.76
C ILE A 118 -5.48 -8.03 3.53
N GLY A 119 -5.01 -8.38 2.33
CA GLY A 119 -5.68 -8.09 1.06
C GLY A 119 -6.56 -9.24 0.58
N ASP A 120 -7.29 -9.03 -0.52
CA ASP A 120 -8.21 -10.05 -1.05
C ASP A 120 -7.48 -11.23 -1.71
N ASN A 121 -6.29 -11.02 -2.27
CA ASN A 121 -5.45 -12.10 -2.74
C ASN A 121 -4.82 -12.87 -1.58
N ASP A 122 -4.46 -12.20 -0.49
CA ASP A 122 -3.93 -12.80 0.73
C ASP A 122 -4.98 -13.68 1.41
N GLN A 123 -6.23 -13.21 1.46
CA GLN A 123 -7.36 -13.97 2.05
C GLN A 123 -7.59 -15.30 1.33
N LYS A 124 -7.34 -15.36 0.01
CA LYS A 124 -7.46 -16.61 -0.78
C LYS A 124 -6.40 -17.65 -0.42
N ASN A 125 -5.28 -17.22 0.18
CA ASN A 125 -4.18 -18.07 0.62
C ASN A 125 -3.59 -17.56 1.95
N ILE A 126 -4.47 -17.49 2.95
CA ILE A 126 -4.17 -16.85 4.23
C ILE A 126 -3.02 -17.53 4.99
N ASP A 127 -2.91 -18.86 4.91
CA ASP A 127 -1.83 -19.61 5.57
C ASP A 127 -0.46 -19.23 5.01
N LEU A 128 -0.36 -19.07 3.68
CA LEU A 128 0.87 -18.64 3.04
C LEU A 128 1.22 -17.20 3.41
N PHE A 129 0.24 -16.30 3.41
CA PHE A 129 0.41 -14.91 3.83
C PHE A 129 0.92 -14.85 5.28
N ASN A 130 0.25 -15.54 6.20
CA ASN A 130 0.62 -15.60 7.61
C ASN A 130 2.04 -16.16 7.79
N LYS A 131 2.37 -17.25 7.07
CA LYS A 131 3.72 -17.83 7.09
C LYS A 131 4.77 -16.81 6.68
N ILE A 132 4.56 -16.09 5.58
CA ILE A 132 5.53 -15.12 5.06
C ILE A 132 5.65 -13.94 6.01
N MET A 133 4.55 -13.31 6.40
CA MET A 133 4.57 -12.08 7.19
C MET A 133 5.13 -12.30 8.60
N ASN A 134 4.73 -13.37 9.28
CA ASN A 134 5.24 -13.70 10.62
C ASN A 134 6.75 -14.00 10.60
N ASN A 135 7.24 -14.75 9.60
CA ASN A 135 8.66 -15.04 9.48
C ASN A 135 9.50 -13.84 8.98
N SER A 136 8.84 -12.80 8.50
CA SER A 136 9.46 -11.53 8.06
C SER A 136 9.38 -10.42 9.11
N ASN A 137 8.97 -10.74 10.34
CA ASN A 137 8.81 -9.81 11.46
C ASN A 137 7.76 -8.71 11.22
N PHE A 138 6.72 -8.99 10.44
CA PHE A 138 5.54 -8.13 10.36
C PHE A 138 4.52 -8.54 11.41
N LYS A 139 4.00 -7.56 12.15
CA LYS A 139 2.81 -7.76 12.97
C LYS A 139 1.58 -7.62 12.08
N ILE A 140 0.82 -8.70 11.92
CA ILE A 140 -0.45 -8.69 11.19
C ILE A 140 -1.52 -8.09 12.10
N LEU A 141 -2.22 -7.08 11.62
CA LEU A 141 -3.36 -6.46 12.30
C LEU A 141 -4.64 -6.89 11.57
N ASP A 142 -5.29 -7.91 12.08
CA ASP A 142 -6.54 -8.47 11.55
C ASP A 142 -7.73 -8.03 12.41
N ASN A 143 -8.30 -6.86 12.10
CA ASN A 143 -9.30 -6.18 12.93
C ASN A 143 -8.79 -5.92 14.36
N GLU A 144 -7.55 -5.51 14.48
CA GLU A 144 -6.83 -5.28 15.73
C GLU A 144 -6.22 -3.89 15.78
N SER A 145 -6.14 -3.32 16.98
CA SER A 145 -5.44 -2.06 17.24
C SER A 145 -4.24 -2.27 18.15
N THR A 146 -3.25 -1.40 18.00
CA THR A 146 -2.07 -1.32 18.87
C THR A 146 -1.67 0.14 19.06
N TYR A 147 -0.98 0.44 20.16
CA TYR A 147 -0.43 1.76 20.41
C TYR A 147 1.06 1.78 20.05
N LEU A 148 1.49 2.86 19.41
CA LEU A 148 2.89 3.13 19.11
C LEU A 148 3.37 4.32 19.94
N PHE A 149 4.34 4.06 20.80
CA PHE A 149 5.06 5.08 21.57
C PHE A 149 6.38 5.39 20.88
N TYR A 150 6.75 6.65 20.80
CA TYR A 150 8.00 7.08 20.20
C TYR A 150 8.60 8.25 20.97
N LYS A 151 9.68 8.00 21.72
CA LYS A 151 10.41 8.99 22.52
C LYS A 151 9.57 9.74 23.59
N ASP A 152 8.29 9.46 23.71
CA ASP A 152 7.35 10.11 24.62
C ASP A 152 6.28 9.10 25.06
N ILE A 153 5.53 9.47 26.10
CA ILE A 153 4.42 8.69 26.66
C ILE A 153 3.12 8.85 25.87
N THR A 154 3.04 9.82 24.95
CA THR A 154 1.85 10.10 24.14
C THR A 154 1.87 9.23 22.89
N PRO A 155 0.97 8.23 22.77
CA PRO A 155 1.00 7.30 21.64
C PRO A 155 0.19 7.80 20.45
N ILE A 156 0.51 7.26 19.26
CA ILE A 156 -0.45 7.16 18.18
C ILE A 156 -1.08 5.76 18.21
N LYS A 157 -2.34 5.65 17.79
CA LYS A 157 -3.02 4.37 17.63
C LYS A 157 -2.85 3.88 16.20
N ILE A 158 -2.49 2.61 16.03
CA ILE A 158 -2.43 1.95 14.73
C ILE A 158 -3.52 0.88 14.71
N THR A 159 -4.45 1.01 13.77
CA THR A 159 -5.58 0.09 13.62
C THR A 159 -5.49 -0.58 12.26
N GLY A 160 -5.43 -1.91 12.25
CA GLY A 160 -5.56 -2.70 11.02
C GLY A 160 -6.97 -3.20 10.84
N ILE A 161 -7.55 -2.97 9.66
CA ILE A 161 -8.89 -3.43 9.30
C ILE A 161 -8.78 -4.44 8.16
N ASN A 162 -9.29 -5.63 8.42
CA ASN A 162 -9.48 -6.64 7.37
C ASN A 162 -10.74 -6.32 6.58
N THR A 163 -10.59 -5.56 5.51
CA THR A 163 -11.72 -5.11 4.67
C THR A 163 -12.34 -6.22 3.81
N VAL A 164 -11.73 -7.41 3.80
CA VAL A 164 -12.27 -8.61 3.13
C VAL A 164 -13.12 -9.42 4.10
N ASN A 165 -12.73 -9.48 5.38
CA ASN A 165 -13.44 -10.19 6.45
C ASN A 165 -13.64 -9.24 7.63
N VAL A 166 -14.53 -8.27 7.44
CA VAL A 166 -14.80 -7.21 8.41
C VAL A 166 -15.38 -7.78 9.70
N LYS A 167 -14.77 -7.41 10.82
CA LYS A 167 -15.22 -7.70 12.18
C LYS A 167 -15.02 -6.45 13.04
N PRO A 168 -15.71 -6.36 14.19
CA PRO A 168 -15.42 -5.32 15.17
C PRO A 168 -13.93 -5.30 15.51
N VAL A 169 -13.35 -4.09 15.59
CA VAL A 169 -11.94 -3.93 15.95
C VAL A 169 -11.76 -4.17 17.44
N GLU A 170 -10.92 -5.13 17.79
CA GLU A 170 -10.58 -5.38 19.19
C GLU A 170 -9.55 -4.36 19.69
N THR A 171 -9.89 -3.65 20.76
CA THR A 171 -9.00 -2.72 21.48
C THR A 171 -8.85 -3.18 22.90
N LYS A 172 -7.62 -3.46 23.35
CA LYS A 172 -7.34 -3.98 24.69
C LYS A 172 -7.32 -2.92 25.79
N GLU A 173 -7.03 -1.67 25.44
CA GLU A 173 -6.92 -0.54 26.39
C GLU A 173 -7.33 0.77 25.70
N GLU A 174 -7.97 1.67 26.46
CA GLU A 174 -8.35 3.00 25.98
C GLU A 174 -7.35 4.06 26.48
N LEU A 175 -6.28 4.22 25.75
CA LEU A 175 -5.47 5.43 25.87
C LEU A 175 -6.02 6.49 24.94
N THR A 176 -5.85 7.76 25.29
CA THR A 176 -6.22 8.88 24.39
C THR A 176 -5.10 9.08 23.37
N PRO A 177 -5.22 8.57 22.14
CA PRO A 177 -4.19 8.75 21.10
C PRO A 177 -4.30 10.15 20.50
N VAL A 178 -3.19 10.65 19.93
CA VAL A 178 -3.19 11.90 19.16
C VAL A 178 -4.06 11.78 17.91
N PHE A 179 -3.89 10.67 17.22
CA PHE A 179 -4.71 10.29 16.06
C PHE A 179 -4.68 8.78 15.86
N ASN A 180 -5.57 8.29 15.01
CA ASN A 180 -5.61 6.90 14.59
C ASN A 180 -5.03 6.75 13.18
N LEU A 181 -3.93 6.01 13.05
CA LEU A 181 -3.39 5.56 11.77
C LEU A 181 -4.11 4.25 11.39
N VAL A 182 -5.02 4.33 10.44
CA VAL A 182 -5.81 3.19 9.97
C VAL A 182 -5.13 2.56 8.77
N LEU A 183 -4.85 1.27 8.85
CA LEU A 183 -4.34 0.47 7.75
C LEU A 183 -5.49 -0.40 7.23
N MET A 184 -5.73 -0.35 5.94
CA MET A 184 -6.77 -1.14 5.29
C MET A 184 -6.38 -1.46 3.85
N HIS A 185 -6.98 -2.50 3.27
CA HIS A 185 -6.71 -2.83 1.87
C HIS A 185 -7.67 -2.08 0.93
N TYR A 186 -8.98 -2.20 1.14
CA TYR A 186 -10.01 -1.55 0.31
C TYR A 186 -10.22 -0.09 0.69
N PRO A 187 -9.93 0.87 -0.21
CA PRO A 187 -10.09 2.29 0.08
C PRO A 187 -11.54 2.72 0.30
N ASP A 188 -12.51 2.08 -0.36
CA ASP A 188 -13.93 2.46 -0.24
C ASP A 188 -14.46 2.23 1.18
N TYR A 189 -13.79 1.38 2.00
CA TYR A 189 -14.16 1.13 3.39
C TYR A 189 -14.02 2.36 4.29
N ILE A 190 -13.38 3.43 3.82
CA ILE A 190 -13.30 4.70 4.56
C ILE A 190 -14.68 5.27 4.90
N ASP A 191 -15.71 5.00 4.07
CA ASP A 191 -17.08 5.45 4.29
C ASP A 191 -17.75 4.74 5.48
N ASP A 192 -17.28 3.55 5.84
CA ASP A 192 -17.82 2.72 6.94
C ASP A 192 -17.03 2.88 8.24
N LEU A 193 -15.97 3.73 8.26
CA LEU A 193 -15.18 3.96 9.46
C LEU A 193 -15.99 4.75 10.49
N SER A 194 -16.02 4.21 11.72
CA SER A 194 -16.55 4.93 12.88
C SER A 194 -15.56 5.90 13.53
N PHE A 195 -14.34 6.01 12.98
CA PHE A 195 -13.29 6.88 13.51
C PHE A 195 -13.41 8.29 12.93
N GLU A 196 -13.12 9.29 13.76
CA GLU A 196 -12.96 10.68 13.35
C GLU A 196 -11.49 11.09 13.41
N ASN A 197 -11.09 12.03 12.55
CA ASN A 197 -9.72 12.55 12.44
C ASN A 197 -8.67 11.45 12.21
N ALA A 198 -9.07 10.35 11.56
CA ALA A 198 -8.16 9.26 11.22
C ALA A 198 -7.34 9.58 9.96
N ILE A 199 -6.12 9.02 9.93
CA ILE A 199 -5.29 8.98 8.74
C ILE A 199 -5.33 7.53 8.24
N ALA A 200 -5.96 7.32 7.10
CA ALA A 200 -6.12 5.99 6.51
C ALA A 200 -5.14 5.78 5.35
N LEU A 201 -4.44 4.65 5.38
CA LEU A 201 -3.56 4.19 4.30
C LEU A 201 -4.14 2.92 3.68
N SER A 202 -4.36 2.94 2.37
CA SER A 202 -4.94 1.81 1.63
C SER A 202 -4.17 1.48 0.36
N GLY A 203 -4.51 0.34 -0.24
CA GLY A 203 -3.99 -0.12 -1.53
C GLY A 203 -5.10 -0.45 -2.51
N HIS A 204 -5.04 -1.66 -3.08
CA HIS A 204 -6.04 -2.33 -3.92
C HIS A 204 -6.37 -1.66 -5.25
N SER A 205 -6.59 -0.34 -5.29
CA SER A 205 -7.09 0.38 -6.46
C SER A 205 -6.16 0.28 -7.67
N LEU A 206 -4.86 0.05 -7.46
CA LEU A 206 -3.80 0.19 -8.45
C LEU A 206 -3.94 1.49 -9.26
N LYS A 207 -4.53 2.54 -8.66
CA LYS A 207 -4.88 3.81 -9.30
C LYS A 207 -5.65 3.64 -10.62
N GLY A 208 -6.51 2.62 -10.68
CA GLY A 208 -7.29 2.28 -11.87
C GLY A 208 -6.47 1.75 -13.04
N THR A 209 -5.24 1.25 -12.81
CA THR A 209 -4.35 0.54 -13.76
C THR A 209 -4.03 1.32 -15.04
N ILE A 210 -5.05 1.83 -15.74
CA ILE A 210 -4.95 2.67 -16.95
C ILE A 210 -5.42 4.07 -16.59
N ARG A 211 -4.56 5.07 -16.78
CA ARG A 211 -4.90 6.47 -16.46
C ARG A 211 -4.91 7.33 -17.72
N ILE A 212 -6.06 7.92 -17.97
CA ILE A 212 -6.22 8.89 -19.07
C ILE A 212 -5.89 10.28 -18.53
N PRO A 213 -5.03 11.06 -19.23
CA PRO A 213 -4.74 12.43 -18.83
C PRO A 213 -6.02 13.24 -18.61
N PHE A 214 -6.10 14.00 -17.53
CA PHE A 214 -7.23 14.84 -17.09
C PHE A 214 -8.49 14.09 -16.66
N TYR A 215 -8.63 12.80 -16.95
CA TYR A 215 -9.79 11.98 -16.57
C TYR A 215 -9.49 11.10 -15.33
N GLY A 216 -8.26 10.60 -15.20
CA GLY A 216 -7.85 9.71 -14.10
C GLY A 216 -7.88 8.24 -14.46
N GLY A 217 -7.97 7.39 -13.45
CA GLY A 217 -8.00 5.93 -13.59
C GLY A 217 -9.35 5.42 -14.10
N ILE A 218 -9.31 4.46 -15.04
CA ILE A 218 -10.55 3.98 -15.68
C ILE A 218 -11.00 2.60 -15.20
N ILE A 219 -10.10 1.77 -14.68
CA ILE A 219 -10.46 0.45 -14.16
C ILE A 219 -10.83 0.59 -12.69
N LYS A 220 -12.09 0.32 -12.39
CA LYS A 220 -12.65 0.31 -11.04
C LYS A 220 -12.89 -1.13 -10.59
N LYS A 221 -12.56 -1.41 -9.34
CA LYS A 221 -12.72 -2.73 -8.72
C LYS A 221 -13.67 -2.66 -7.52
N ASP A 222 -14.25 -3.78 -7.14
CA ASP A 222 -15.00 -3.85 -5.88
C ASP A 222 -14.05 -3.50 -4.72
N GLY A 223 -14.48 -2.63 -3.82
CA GLY A 223 -13.65 -2.07 -2.75
C GLY A 223 -12.82 -0.84 -3.15
N ALA A 224 -12.75 -0.49 -4.46
CA ALA A 224 -12.11 0.71 -4.99
C ALA A 224 -12.88 1.30 -6.17
N LYS A 225 -14.18 1.47 -6.01
CA LYS A 225 -15.06 2.10 -7.01
C LYS A 225 -15.08 3.61 -6.88
N LYS A 226 -15.01 4.10 -5.65
CA LYS A 226 -15.13 5.51 -5.29
C LYS A 226 -13.76 6.16 -5.15
N TYR A 227 -12.85 5.52 -4.43
CA TYR A 227 -11.55 6.08 -4.08
C TYR A 227 -10.41 5.35 -4.81
N ILE A 228 -9.93 5.93 -5.91
CA ILE A 228 -8.87 5.35 -6.76
C ILE A 228 -7.61 6.21 -6.89
N ASP A 229 -7.71 7.51 -6.60
CA ASP A 229 -6.60 8.47 -6.70
C ASP A 229 -5.82 8.58 -5.38
N ASP A 230 -4.75 9.37 -5.41
CA ASP A 230 -3.73 9.42 -4.36
C ASP A 230 -4.22 9.87 -2.99
N TYR A 231 -5.25 10.74 -2.94
CA TYR A 231 -5.66 11.41 -1.72
C TYR A 231 -7.11 11.86 -1.76
N TYR A 232 -7.79 11.72 -0.63
CA TYR A 232 -9.15 12.20 -0.41
C TYR A 232 -9.32 12.70 1.03
N GLU A 233 -10.19 13.69 1.20
CA GLU A 233 -10.77 14.06 2.47
C GLU A 233 -12.18 13.50 2.54
N VAL A 234 -12.46 12.71 3.57
CA VAL A 234 -13.75 12.03 3.77
C VAL A 234 -14.26 12.34 5.15
N GLY A 235 -15.17 13.31 5.27
CA GLY A 235 -15.54 13.90 6.55
C GLY A 235 -14.32 14.54 7.21
N THR A 236 -13.99 14.11 8.42
CA THR A 236 -12.78 14.56 9.15
C THR A 236 -11.57 13.67 8.87
N ASN A 237 -11.73 12.57 8.11
CA ASN A 237 -10.68 11.60 7.85
C ASN A 237 -9.88 11.95 6.59
N LYS A 238 -8.60 11.59 6.58
CA LYS A 238 -7.71 11.71 5.42
C LYS A 238 -7.39 10.32 4.90
N LEU A 239 -7.68 10.06 3.62
CA LEU A 239 -7.39 8.79 2.96
C LEU A 239 -6.26 8.96 1.95
N TYR A 240 -5.23 8.13 2.08
CA TYR A 240 -4.14 8.01 1.11
C TYR A 240 -4.19 6.63 0.47
N VAL A 241 -4.29 6.60 -0.87
CA VAL A 241 -4.39 5.36 -1.64
C VAL A 241 -3.10 5.12 -2.41
N SER A 242 -2.47 3.98 -2.17
CA SER A 242 -1.28 3.57 -2.89
C SER A 242 -1.61 3.01 -4.27
N GLY A 243 -0.78 3.36 -5.26
CA GLY A 243 -0.85 2.75 -6.58
C GLY A 243 -0.28 1.33 -6.65
N GLY A 244 0.33 0.86 -5.56
CA GLY A 244 0.91 -0.48 -5.49
C GLY A 244 2.04 -0.75 -6.49
N ILE A 245 2.63 -1.93 -6.38
CA ILE A 245 3.80 -2.34 -7.17
C ILE A 245 3.43 -3.30 -8.31
N GLY A 246 2.61 -4.28 -8.00
CA GLY A 246 2.28 -5.40 -8.88
C GLY A 246 1.29 -5.05 -9.98
N THR A 247 0.92 -6.07 -10.69
CA THR A 247 -0.18 -6.07 -11.65
C THR A 247 -0.95 -7.37 -11.45
N GLU A 248 -2.25 -7.35 -11.66
CA GLU A 248 -3.07 -8.55 -11.53
C GLU A 248 -2.88 -9.55 -12.70
N ASN A 249 -3.93 -9.79 -13.46
CA ASN A 249 -3.93 -10.79 -14.54
C ASN A 249 -3.08 -10.39 -15.75
N VAL A 250 -3.03 -9.09 -16.05
CA VAL A 250 -2.30 -8.55 -17.21
C VAL A 250 -1.22 -7.61 -16.72
N LYS A 251 0.03 -7.85 -17.14
CA LYS A 251 1.18 -6.99 -16.79
C LYS A 251 1.14 -5.69 -17.60
N PHE A 252 0.14 -4.89 -17.35
CA PHE A 252 -0.13 -3.64 -18.06
C PHE A 252 -0.42 -2.51 -17.10
N ARG A 253 0.26 -1.38 -17.26
CA ARG A 253 -0.02 -0.12 -16.57
C ARG A 253 0.25 1.04 -17.53
N PHE A 254 -0.78 1.77 -17.93
CA PHE A 254 -0.62 2.92 -18.80
C PHE A 254 -0.69 4.22 -18.00
N ASN A 255 0.30 5.10 -18.20
CA ASN A 255 0.43 6.39 -17.51
C ASN A 255 0.27 6.26 -15.99
N ASN A 256 0.73 5.13 -15.43
CA ASN A 256 0.51 4.73 -14.04
C ASN A 256 1.70 3.92 -13.52
N LYS A 257 2.78 4.63 -13.18
CA LYS A 257 4.00 4.00 -12.68
C LYS A 257 3.76 3.39 -11.29
N PRO A 258 4.17 2.13 -11.06
CA PRO A 258 4.18 1.52 -9.72
C PRO A 258 4.88 2.41 -8.69
N GLU A 259 4.45 2.33 -7.43
CA GLU A 259 5.02 3.19 -6.38
C GLU A 259 5.07 2.52 -5.01
N ILE A 260 6.04 2.96 -4.21
CA ILE A 260 6.03 2.88 -2.75
C ILE A 260 5.87 4.30 -2.22
N ASN A 261 5.20 4.44 -1.09
CA ASN A 261 4.93 5.75 -0.53
C ASN A 261 5.71 5.95 0.77
N ILE A 262 6.22 7.17 0.96
CA ILE A 262 6.79 7.62 2.23
C ILE A 262 5.95 8.78 2.71
N TYR A 263 5.39 8.65 3.88
CA TYR A 263 4.67 9.72 4.54
C TYR A 263 5.50 10.26 5.68
N ARG A 264 5.58 11.58 5.74
CA ARG A 264 6.24 12.32 6.78
C ARG A 264 5.19 13.02 7.62
N LEU A 265 5.14 12.73 8.91
CA LEU A 265 4.25 13.44 9.81
C LEU A 265 4.84 14.80 10.12
N GLU A 266 4.04 15.85 9.97
CA GLU A 266 4.41 17.22 10.29
C GLU A 266 3.29 17.87 11.09
N LYS A 267 3.67 18.72 12.04
CA LYS A 267 2.73 19.52 12.82
C LYS A 267 2.07 20.55 11.90
N LYS A 268 0.76 20.72 12.04
CA LYS A 268 0.01 21.74 11.31
C LYS A 268 0.20 23.10 11.92
#